data_bd7a3f72d8071bfba22f6f26742b99f1
#
_entry.id   bd7a3f72d8071bfba22f6f26742b99f1
#
_cell.length_a   1.000
_cell.length_b   1.000
_cell.length_c   1.000
_cell.angle_alpha   90.00
_cell.angle_beta   90.00
_cell.angle_gamma   90.00
#
_symmetry.space_group_name_H-M   'P 1'
#
loop_
_entity.id
_entity.type
_entity.pdbx_description
1 polymer ?
#
loop_
_entity_poly.entity_id
_entity_poly.type
_entity_poly.pdbx_seq_one_letter_code
_entity_poly.pdbx_strand_id
1 'polypeptide(L)'
;MYSVYENSYIFNCKRYYVNQVKRGKCAAMTIYDISEKAGVSIATVSRVLNGNTNVKPKTKKRVMDVIEEYGYKPNAFARGLGLNTMNTIGILCADSSDLYLAKAVYYIEQLLRENGYNSILCCTGYDFQTKKSSMELLLSKRVDSVIMVGSNFISDDADSNQYIKDAATQIPVMLLNADYDYPNVYCTLCDDYKSILEATQTLFASGIHNVLYLYNSQSYSGLKKLSGYQAAILQSSRPFRPEFAQYYNGERENIDAIADFLTQINESGICFDGIVASDDVLAIGAMKYCKRKNLSVPDDFAIIGYNNSLLASCCEPPLTSVDSHLHTLCSQLVKTLMGVLSDQEMPQKVIFSGELKMRGTTRSF
;
A
#
# COMPACT_ATOMS: atom_id res chain seq x y z
N MET A 1 -48.26 -14.25 -21.48
CA MET A 1 -47.49 -14.84 -22.59
C MET A 1 -45.98 -14.62 -22.41
N TYR A 2 -45.47 -14.82 -21.17
CA TYR A 2 -44.02 -14.56 -20.77
C TYR A 2 -43.38 -15.75 -20.01
N SER A 3 -43.94 -16.97 -20.06
CA SER A 3 -43.42 -18.07 -19.27
C SER A 3 -42.87 -19.28 -20.05
N VAL A 4 -42.76 -19.17 -21.39
CA VAL A 4 -42.34 -20.30 -22.23
C VAL A 4 -40.88 -20.19 -22.74
N TYR A 5 -40.28 -18.99 -22.69
CA TYR A 5 -38.92 -18.79 -23.18
C TYR A 5 -37.81 -18.99 -22.18
N GLU A 6 -38.07 -18.90 -20.88
CA GLU A 6 -37.05 -19.15 -19.85
C GLU A 6 -36.65 -20.62 -19.67
N ASN A 7 -37.60 -21.55 -19.90
CA ASN A 7 -37.31 -22.98 -19.72
C ASN A 7 -36.44 -23.60 -20.83
N SER A 8 -36.42 -23.03 -22.02
CA SER A 8 -35.60 -23.55 -23.13
C SER A 8 -34.11 -23.19 -23.00
N TYR A 9 -33.78 -22.04 -22.40
CA TYR A 9 -32.40 -21.60 -22.18
C TYR A 9 -31.72 -22.37 -21.04
N ILE A 10 -32.46 -22.64 -19.96
CA ILE A 10 -31.94 -23.42 -18.80
C ILE A 10 -31.75 -24.89 -19.19
N PHE A 11 -32.59 -25.43 -20.05
CA PHE A 11 -32.47 -26.85 -20.51
C PHE A 11 -31.29 -27.01 -21.49
N ASN A 12 -31.02 -26.06 -22.35
CA ASN A 12 -29.87 -26.09 -23.26
C ASN A 12 -28.52 -25.85 -22.53
N CYS A 13 -28.46 -24.99 -21.53
CA CYS A 13 -27.27 -24.82 -20.70
C CYS A 13 -26.97 -26.09 -19.87
N LYS A 14 -27.98 -26.72 -19.26
CA LYS A 14 -27.76 -27.97 -18.55
C LYS A 14 -27.32 -29.14 -19.46
N ARG A 15 -27.83 -29.21 -20.67
CA ARG A 15 -27.40 -30.21 -21.66
C ARG A 15 -26.00 -29.97 -22.20
N TYR A 16 -25.60 -28.71 -22.32
CA TYR A 16 -24.22 -28.36 -22.68
C TYR A 16 -23.23 -28.67 -21.56
N TYR A 17 -23.59 -28.40 -20.30
CA TYR A 17 -22.77 -28.74 -19.14
C TYR A 17 -22.67 -30.24 -18.89
N VAL A 18 -23.75 -30.99 -19.03
CA VAL A 18 -23.78 -32.48 -18.84
C VAL A 18 -23.00 -33.19 -19.96
N ASN A 19 -22.96 -32.65 -21.20
CA ASN A 19 -22.14 -33.21 -22.27
C ASN A 19 -20.64 -32.86 -22.17
N GLN A 20 -20.26 -31.77 -21.47
CA GLN A 20 -18.88 -31.46 -21.12
C GLN A 20 -18.36 -32.36 -19.99
N VAL A 21 -19.23 -32.75 -19.05
CA VAL A 21 -18.88 -33.66 -17.93
C VAL A 21 -18.80 -35.13 -18.37
N LYS A 22 -19.45 -35.52 -19.49
CA LYS A 22 -19.35 -36.88 -20.07
C LYS A 22 -18.22 -37.09 -21.05
N ARG A 23 -17.55 -35.99 -21.54
CA ARG A 23 -16.26 -36.08 -22.20
C ARG A 23 -15.22 -36.09 -21.08
N GLY A 24 -14.67 -37.29 -20.84
CA GLY A 24 -13.74 -37.58 -19.75
C GLY A 24 -12.80 -36.42 -19.45
N LYS A 25 -12.47 -36.20 -18.18
CA LYS A 25 -11.42 -35.29 -17.74
C LYS A 25 -10.26 -35.40 -18.73
N CYS A 26 -10.08 -34.44 -19.63
CA CYS A 26 -8.79 -34.23 -20.24
C CYS A 26 -7.85 -33.99 -19.07
N ALA A 27 -7.14 -34.99 -18.64
CA ALA A 27 -6.08 -34.83 -17.66
C ALA A 27 -5.19 -33.70 -18.20
N ALA A 28 -5.02 -32.65 -17.41
CA ALA A 28 -4.22 -31.53 -17.84
C ALA A 28 -2.84 -32.09 -18.22
N MET A 29 -2.39 -31.79 -19.45
CA MET A 29 -1.09 -32.23 -19.98
C MET A 29 -0.01 -31.89 -18.95
N THR A 30 0.82 -32.85 -18.63
CA THR A 30 1.92 -32.74 -17.66
C THR A 30 3.26 -32.62 -18.35
N ILE A 31 4.31 -32.24 -17.63
CA ILE A 31 5.69 -32.22 -18.14
C ILE A 31 6.15 -33.63 -18.55
N TYR A 32 5.61 -34.68 -17.94
CA TYR A 32 5.86 -36.07 -18.28
C TYR A 32 5.33 -36.41 -19.68
N ASP A 33 4.11 -35.97 -19.98
CA ASP A 33 3.48 -36.18 -21.28
C ASP A 33 4.23 -35.44 -22.40
N ILE A 34 4.70 -34.21 -22.12
CA ILE A 34 5.54 -33.45 -23.07
C ILE A 34 6.88 -34.15 -23.30
N SER A 35 7.50 -34.65 -22.25
CA SER A 35 8.75 -35.43 -22.31
C SER A 35 8.62 -36.64 -23.21
N GLU A 36 7.55 -37.42 -23.01
CA GLU A 36 7.25 -38.61 -23.82
C GLU A 36 6.99 -38.25 -25.29
N LYS A 37 6.11 -37.30 -25.57
CA LYS A 37 5.75 -36.87 -26.94
C LYS A 37 6.91 -36.24 -27.70
N ALA A 38 7.72 -35.44 -26.99
CA ALA A 38 8.93 -34.86 -27.60
C ALA A 38 10.12 -35.83 -27.68
N GLY A 39 10.02 -37.04 -27.09
CA GLY A 39 11.09 -38.03 -27.08
C GLY A 39 12.38 -37.52 -26.45
N VAL A 40 12.28 -36.82 -25.32
CA VAL A 40 13.41 -36.27 -24.56
C VAL A 40 13.19 -36.47 -23.07
N SER A 41 14.22 -36.33 -22.24
CA SER A 41 14.06 -36.40 -20.79
C SER A 41 13.30 -35.20 -20.22
N ILE A 42 12.63 -35.39 -19.09
CA ILE A 42 11.96 -34.30 -18.32
C ILE A 42 12.94 -33.14 -18.04
N ALA A 43 14.19 -33.47 -17.69
CA ALA A 43 15.24 -32.48 -17.48
C ALA A 43 15.51 -31.65 -18.76
N THR A 44 15.40 -32.24 -19.95
CA THR A 44 15.54 -31.51 -21.21
C THR A 44 14.36 -30.61 -21.48
N VAL A 45 13.11 -31.05 -21.21
CA VAL A 45 11.92 -30.22 -21.31
C VAL A 45 12.03 -29.03 -20.35
N SER A 46 12.41 -29.27 -19.09
CA SER A 46 12.62 -28.22 -18.08
C SER A 46 13.67 -27.19 -18.53
N ARG A 47 14.81 -27.64 -19.09
CA ARG A 47 15.83 -26.73 -19.63
C ARG A 47 15.31 -25.86 -20.77
N VAL A 48 14.51 -26.44 -21.69
CA VAL A 48 13.88 -25.69 -22.79
C VAL A 48 12.92 -24.63 -22.25
N LEU A 49 12.05 -25.00 -21.30
CA LEU A 49 11.08 -24.10 -20.67
C LEU A 49 11.75 -22.95 -19.90
N ASN A 50 12.89 -23.21 -19.30
CA ASN A 50 13.68 -22.22 -18.55
C ASN A 50 14.65 -21.41 -19.43
N GLY A 51 14.58 -21.55 -20.77
CA GLY A 51 15.38 -20.75 -21.68
C GLY A 51 16.88 -21.10 -21.71
N ASN A 52 17.27 -22.25 -21.14
CA ASN A 52 18.67 -22.64 -21.05
C ASN A 52 19.30 -22.79 -22.44
N THR A 53 20.46 -22.17 -22.67
CA THR A 53 21.19 -22.14 -23.95
C THR A 53 21.88 -23.47 -24.30
N ASN A 54 22.05 -24.37 -23.32
CA ASN A 54 22.76 -25.64 -23.50
C ASN A 54 21.89 -26.74 -24.15
N VAL A 55 20.76 -26.41 -24.78
CA VAL A 55 19.92 -27.36 -25.51
C VAL A 55 20.07 -27.11 -27.00
N LYS A 56 20.38 -28.19 -27.77
CA LYS A 56 20.53 -28.10 -29.24
C LYS A 56 19.30 -27.49 -29.89
N PRO A 57 19.42 -26.55 -30.86
CA PRO A 57 18.29 -25.85 -31.49
C PRO A 57 17.20 -26.80 -32.03
N LYS A 58 17.59 -27.92 -32.63
CA LYS A 58 16.64 -28.94 -33.13
C LYS A 58 15.82 -29.58 -32.02
N THR A 59 16.42 -29.81 -30.85
CA THR A 59 15.71 -30.36 -29.67
C THR A 59 14.78 -29.31 -29.05
N LYS A 60 15.25 -28.06 -28.96
CA LYS A 60 14.43 -26.93 -28.46
C LYS A 60 13.19 -26.76 -29.33
N LYS A 61 13.33 -26.72 -30.65
CA LYS A 61 12.22 -26.60 -31.59
C LYS A 61 11.20 -27.73 -31.39
N ARG A 62 11.65 -29.00 -31.37
CA ARG A 62 10.77 -30.16 -31.19
C ARG A 62 9.96 -30.11 -29.90
N VAL A 63 10.55 -29.69 -28.78
CA VAL A 63 9.86 -29.53 -27.50
C VAL A 63 8.83 -28.39 -27.57
N MET A 64 9.21 -27.26 -28.20
CA MET A 64 8.28 -26.11 -28.36
C MET A 64 7.10 -26.46 -29.26
N ASP A 65 7.32 -27.18 -30.37
CA ASP A 65 6.27 -27.63 -31.28
C ASP A 65 5.23 -28.51 -30.53
N VAL A 66 5.68 -29.43 -29.66
CA VAL A 66 4.79 -30.26 -28.84
C VAL A 66 4.05 -29.43 -27.81
N ILE A 67 4.71 -28.47 -27.15
CA ILE A 67 4.07 -27.56 -26.18
C ILE A 67 2.95 -26.77 -26.84
N GLU A 68 3.17 -26.24 -28.04
CA GLU A 68 2.20 -25.48 -28.81
C GLU A 68 1.04 -26.37 -29.31
N GLU A 69 1.34 -27.54 -29.88
CA GLU A 69 0.35 -28.51 -30.38
C GLU A 69 -0.67 -28.92 -29.30
N TYR A 70 -0.18 -29.16 -28.07
CA TYR A 70 -1.01 -29.64 -26.97
C TYR A 70 -1.48 -28.54 -26.01
N GLY A 71 -1.11 -27.27 -26.26
CA GLY A 71 -1.49 -26.14 -25.40
C GLY A 71 -0.96 -26.28 -23.97
N TYR A 72 0.19 -26.94 -23.78
CA TYR A 72 0.75 -27.16 -22.45
C TYR A 72 1.18 -25.85 -21.82
N LYS A 73 0.63 -25.57 -20.63
CA LYS A 73 1.07 -24.45 -19.80
C LYS A 73 1.95 -25.00 -18.66
N PRO A 74 3.23 -24.58 -18.58
CA PRO A 74 4.09 -24.98 -17.49
C PRO A 74 3.45 -24.66 -16.14
N ASN A 75 3.50 -25.62 -15.21
CA ASN A 75 3.07 -25.34 -13.85
C ASN A 75 4.08 -24.37 -13.21
N ALA A 76 3.64 -23.15 -12.93
CA ALA A 76 4.47 -22.10 -12.32
C ALA A 76 5.09 -22.57 -10.99
N PHE A 77 4.35 -23.33 -10.18
CA PHE A 77 4.84 -23.94 -8.95
C PHE A 77 6.00 -24.92 -9.17
N ALA A 78 5.84 -25.83 -10.14
CA ALA A 78 6.89 -26.80 -10.43
C ALA A 78 8.15 -26.14 -11.00
N ARG A 79 7.98 -25.05 -11.77
CA ARG A 79 9.09 -24.25 -12.28
C ARG A 79 9.78 -23.46 -11.16
N GLY A 80 9.02 -22.84 -10.26
CA GLY A 80 9.52 -22.09 -9.12
C GLY A 80 10.36 -22.96 -8.17
N LEU A 81 9.90 -24.19 -7.89
CA LEU A 81 10.66 -25.16 -7.08
C LEU A 81 12.03 -25.50 -7.71
N GLY A 82 12.11 -25.54 -9.03
CA GLY A 82 13.38 -25.81 -9.74
C GLY A 82 14.33 -24.61 -9.83
N LEU A 83 13.82 -23.38 -9.68
CA LEU A 83 14.58 -22.12 -9.74
C LEU A 83 14.81 -21.50 -8.36
N ASN A 84 14.28 -22.10 -7.31
CA ASN A 84 14.27 -21.56 -5.94
C ASN A 84 13.67 -20.14 -5.82
N THR A 85 12.75 -19.79 -6.74
CA THR A 85 11.99 -18.54 -6.73
C THR A 85 10.63 -18.75 -7.36
N MET A 86 9.61 -18.11 -6.81
CA MET A 86 8.25 -18.13 -7.37
C MET A 86 7.99 -16.93 -8.28
N ASN A 87 8.95 -15.97 -8.36
CA ASN A 87 8.79 -14.67 -8.99
C ASN A 87 7.48 -14.00 -8.55
N THR A 88 7.21 -14.08 -7.26
CA THR A 88 5.95 -13.61 -6.68
C THR A 88 6.21 -12.93 -5.35
N ILE A 89 5.73 -11.70 -5.21
CA ILE A 89 5.84 -10.89 -3.99
C ILE A 89 4.47 -10.80 -3.33
N GLY A 90 4.42 -11.04 -2.01
CA GLY A 90 3.23 -10.78 -1.21
C GLY A 90 3.12 -9.28 -0.89
N ILE A 91 1.92 -8.73 -0.97
CA ILE A 91 1.63 -7.35 -0.55
C ILE A 91 0.56 -7.42 0.54
N LEU A 92 0.87 -6.95 1.74
CA LEU A 92 -0.10 -6.73 2.80
C LEU A 92 -0.49 -5.26 2.82
N CYS A 93 -1.79 -4.98 2.76
CA CYS A 93 -2.37 -3.64 2.83
C CYS A 93 -3.54 -3.68 3.80
N ALA A 94 -3.64 -2.70 4.71
CA ALA A 94 -4.74 -2.70 5.66
C ALA A 94 -6.09 -2.41 4.99
N ASP A 95 -6.10 -1.42 4.12
CA ASP A 95 -7.32 -0.92 3.48
C ASP A 95 -7.02 -0.47 2.05
N SER A 96 -7.57 -1.19 1.08
CA SER A 96 -7.40 -0.87 -0.34
C SER A 96 -8.31 0.28 -0.83
N SER A 97 -9.20 0.81 0.01
CA SER A 97 -9.99 2.00 -0.28
C SER A 97 -9.29 3.30 0.16
N ASP A 98 -8.36 3.21 1.11
CA ASP A 98 -7.54 4.37 1.51
C ASP A 98 -6.71 4.88 0.33
N LEU A 99 -6.88 6.16 -0.01
CA LEU A 99 -6.28 6.77 -1.22
C LEU A 99 -4.76 6.69 -1.25
N TYR A 100 -4.10 6.83 -0.10
CA TYR A 100 -2.66 6.74 0.01
C TYR A 100 -2.18 5.30 -0.15
N LEU A 101 -2.80 4.36 0.58
CA LEU A 101 -2.43 2.94 0.53
C LEU A 101 -2.73 2.33 -0.85
N ALA A 102 -3.89 2.64 -1.45
CA ALA A 102 -4.24 2.20 -2.79
C ALA A 102 -3.24 2.69 -3.85
N LYS A 103 -2.81 3.96 -3.74
CA LYS A 103 -1.82 4.53 -4.66
C LYS A 103 -0.44 3.93 -4.47
N ALA A 104 -0.06 3.61 -3.23
CA ALA A 104 1.19 2.90 -2.92
C ALA A 104 1.18 1.49 -3.54
N VAL A 105 0.10 0.72 -3.34
CA VAL A 105 -0.06 -0.62 -3.94
C VAL A 105 0.04 -0.55 -5.47
N TYR A 106 -0.60 0.44 -6.10
CA TYR A 106 -0.51 0.65 -7.55
C TYR A 106 0.93 0.86 -8.03
N TYR A 107 1.71 1.75 -7.37
CA TYR A 107 3.10 1.99 -7.75
C TYR A 107 3.99 0.76 -7.51
N ILE A 108 3.82 0.09 -6.38
CA ILE A 108 4.58 -1.11 -6.04
C ILE A 108 4.30 -2.22 -7.06
N GLU A 109 3.02 -2.49 -7.38
CA GLU A 109 2.64 -3.53 -8.36
C GLU A 109 3.24 -3.26 -9.74
N GLN A 110 3.15 -2.02 -10.21
CA GLN A 110 3.73 -1.63 -11.49
C GLN A 110 5.24 -1.88 -11.53
N LEU A 111 5.96 -1.45 -10.49
CA LEU A 111 7.42 -1.62 -10.39
C LEU A 111 7.82 -3.10 -10.26
N LEU A 112 7.06 -3.90 -9.52
CA LEU A 112 7.30 -5.35 -9.42
C LEU A 112 7.13 -6.03 -10.78
N ARG A 113 6.08 -5.71 -11.51
CA ARG A 113 5.79 -6.24 -12.85
C ARG A 113 6.89 -5.86 -13.86
N GLU A 114 7.39 -4.63 -13.82
CA GLU A 114 8.52 -4.16 -14.63
C GLU A 114 9.80 -4.97 -14.34
N ASN A 115 9.96 -5.47 -13.12
CA ASN A 115 11.06 -6.34 -12.71
C ASN A 115 10.77 -7.83 -12.88
N GLY A 116 9.65 -8.22 -13.53
CA GLY A 116 9.31 -9.62 -13.81
C GLY A 116 8.69 -10.39 -12.66
N TYR A 117 8.24 -9.70 -11.60
CA TYR A 117 7.54 -10.30 -10.46
C TYR A 117 6.02 -10.14 -10.57
N ASN A 118 5.31 -11.18 -10.16
CA ASN A 118 3.87 -11.11 -9.89
C ASN A 118 3.64 -10.65 -8.46
N SER A 119 2.42 -10.19 -8.15
CA SER A 119 2.04 -9.81 -6.79
C SER A 119 0.81 -10.58 -6.31
N ILE A 120 0.75 -10.86 -5.01
CA ILE A 120 -0.45 -11.34 -4.31
C ILE A 120 -0.80 -10.30 -3.27
N LEU A 121 -1.94 -9.61 -3.45
CA LEU A 121 -2.45 -8.61 -2.52
C LEU A 121 -3.37 -9.29 -1.49
N CYS A 122 -3.10 -9.04 -0.20
CA CYS A 122 -3.99 -9.37 0.91
C CYS A 122 -4.41 -8.08 1.62
N CYS A 123 -5.71 -7.79 1.65
CA CYS A 123 -6.28 -6.72 2.45
C CYS A 123 -6.57 -7.27 3.86
N THR A 124 -5.83 -6.74 4.87
CA THR A 124 -5.81 -7.33 6.22
C THR A 124 -6.81 -6.70 7.18
N GLY A 125 -7.36 -5.52 6.84
CA GLY A 125 -7.95 -4.67 7.87
C GLY A 125 -6.90 -4.28 8.93
N TYR A 126 -7.38 -3.84 10.08
CA TYR A 126 -6.53 -3.38 11.18
C TYR A 126 -6.36 -4.42 12.29
N ASP A 127 -7.10 -5.53 12.23
CA ASP A 127 -7.07 -6.60 13.23
C ASP A 127 -5.77 -7.41 13.19
N PHE A 128 -5.22 -7.68 14.37
CA PHE A 128 -3.96 -8.40 14.52
C PHE A 128 -4.01 -9.83 13.96
N GLN A 129 -5.09 -10.57 14.24
CA GLN A 129 -5.20 -11.97 13.81
C GLN A 129 -5.28 -12.07 12.28
N THR A 130 -5.99 -11.14 11.65
CA THR A 130 -6.07 -11.08 10.18
C THR A 130 -4.74 -10.71 9.55
N LYS A 131 -3.95 -9.79 10.14
CA LYS A 131 -2.57 -9.49 9.70
C LYS A 131 -1.69 -10.73 9.76
N LYS A 132 -1.70 -11.42 10.90
CA LYS A 132 -0.92 -12.64 11.12
C LYS A 132 -1.31 -13.76 10.15
N SER A 133 -2.61 -14.08 10.03
CA SER A 133 -3.07 -15.14 9.14
C SER A 133 -2.80 -14.83 7.66
N SER A 134 -2.86 -13.55 7.26
CA SER A 134 -2.50 -13.13 5.91
C SER A 134 -1.00 -13.31 5.62
N MET A 135 -0.13 -13.02 6.61
CA MET A 135 1.30 -13.30 6.50
C MET A 135 1.54 -14.81 6.36
N GLU A 136 0.94 -15.64 7.21
CA GLU A 136 1.04 -17.10 7.15
C GLU A 136 0.55 -17.65 5.80
N LEU A 137 -0.53 -17.09 5.25
CA LEU A 137 -1.02 -17.44 3.91
C LEU A 137 0.04 -17.15 2.85
N LEU A 138 0.65 -15.98 2.83
CA LEU A 138 1.68 -15.61 1.86
C LEU A 138 2.92 -16.51 1.98
N LEU A 139 3.37 -16.80 3.19
CA LEU A 139 4.46 -17.75 3.44
C LEU A 139 4.12 -19.15 2.92
N SER A 140 2.88 -19.62 3.12
CA SER A 140 2.40 -20.90 2.59
C SER A 140 2.39 -20.96 1.05
N LYS A 141 2.23 -19.81 0.40
CA LYS A 141 2.34 -19.65 -1.06
C LYS A 141 3.78 -19.58 -1.55
N ARG A 142 4.76 -19.57 -0.65
CA ARG A 142 6.20 -19.47 -0.94
C ARG A 142 6.54 -18.22 -1.75
N VAL A 143 5.97 -17.08 -1.38
CA VAL A 143 6.36 -15.80 -1.98
C VAL A 143 7.85 -15.53 -1.69
N ASP A 144 8.51 -14.83 -2.61
CA ASP A 144 9.95 -14.53 -2.49
C ASP A 144 10.24 -13.42 -1.47
N SER A 145 9.25 -12.57 -1.18
CA SER A 145 9.29 -11.51 -0.17
C SER A 145 7.88 -11.04 0.17
N VAL A 146 7.73 -10.30 1.26
CA VAL A 146 6.49 -9.60 1.61
C VAL A 146 6.74 -8.10 1.75
N ILE A 147 5.89 -7.29 1.12
CA ILE A 147 5.83 -5.83 1.28
C ILE A 147 4.61 -5.50 2.14
N MET A 148 4.83 -4.80 3.24
CA MET A 148 3.78 -4.32 4.14
C MET A 148 3.58 -2.83 3.90
N VAL A 149 2.40 -2.46 3.35
CA VAL A 149 2.08 -1.12 2.88
C VAL A 149 1.32 -0.35 3.95
N GLY A 150 2.01 0.62 4.57
CA GLY A 150 1.46 1.48 5.62
C GLY A 150 2.06 1.20 7.00
N SER A 151 1.86 2.16 7.90
CA SER A 151 2.51 2.22 9.21
C SER A 151 1.77 1.48 10.34
N ASN A 152 0.64 0.87 10.05
CA ASN A 152 -0.23 0.20 11.03
C ASN A 152 0.14 -1.27 11.29
N PHE A 153 1.19 -1.78 10.64
CA PHE A 153 1.65 -3.16 10.84
C PHE A 153 2.57 -3.32 12.04
N ILE A 154 3.23 -2.24 12.46
CA ILE A 154 4.11 -2.22 13.63
C ILE A 154 3.31 -1.77 14.86
N SER A 155 3.48 -2.49 15.95
CA SER A 155 2.91 -2.18 17.26
C SER A 155 4.02 -1.83 18.24
N ASP A 156 3.72 -1.00 19.23
CA ASP A 156 4.61 -0.74 20.37
C ASP A 156 4.75 -1.98 21.27
N ASP A 157 3.78 -2.89 21.24
CA ASP A 157 3.86 -4.18 21.89
C ASP A 157 4.74 -5.14 21.08
N ALA A 158 5.86 -5.56 21.67
CA ALA A 158 6.87 -6.41 21.03
C ALA A 158 6.32 -7.78 20.59
N ASP A 159 5.40 -8.36 21.35
CA ASP A 159 4.79 -9.67 21.05
C ASP A 159 3.87 -9.58 19.82
N SER A 160 3.21 -8.47 19.63
CA SER A 160 2.38 -8.19 18.46
C SER A 160 3.19 -8.09 17.15
N ASN A 161 4.51 -7.93 17.21
CA ASN A 161 5.40 -7.90 16.04
C ASN A 161 6.05 -9.27 15.76
N GLN A 162 5.77 -10.31 16.54
CA GLN A 162 6.44 -11.62 16.41
C GLN A 162 6.21 -12.23 15.00
N TYR A 163 5.02 -12.07 14.40
CA TYR A 163 4.73 -12.60 13.06
C TYR A 163 5.63 -12.00 11.95
N ILE A 164 6.13 -10.76 12.16
CA ILE A 164 7.09 -10.11 11.24
C ILE A 164 8.46 -10.75 11.41
N LYS A 165 8.90 -10.97 12.65
CA LYS A 165 10.17 -11.64 12.95
C LYS A 165 10.19 -13.05 12.37
N ASP A 166 9.11 -13.81 12.57
CA ASP A 166 8.98 -15.18 12.06
C ASP A 166 9.03 -15.21 10.52
N ALA A 167 8.41 -14.25 9.85
CA ALA A 167 8.51 -14.10 8.40
C ALA A 167 9.94 -13.72 7.96
N ALA A 168 10.58 -12.78 8.64
CA ALA A 168 11.93 -12.32 8.33
C ALA A 168 13.01 -13.39 8.46
N THR A 169 12.77 -14.46 9.25
CA THR A 169 13.66 -15.63 9.30
C THR A 169 13.61 -16.46 8.01
N GLN A 170 12.59 -16.31 7.18
CA GLN A 170 12.34 -17.14 6.01
C GLN A 170 12.54 -16.37 4.69
N ILE A 171 12.09 -15.11 4.64
CA ILE A 171 12.09 -14.26 3.45
C ILE A 171 12.34 -12.80 3.84
N PRO A 172 12.83 -11.94 2.94
CA PRO A 172 12.92 -10.50 3.19
C PRO A 172 11.54 -9.90 3.44
N VAL A 173 11.44 -9.00 4.43
CA VAL A 173 10.23 -8.23 4.74
C VAL A 173 10.51 -6.75 4.50
N MET A 174 9.67 -6.12 3.67
CA MET A 174 9.79 -4.73 3.30
C MET A 174 8.67 -3.91 3.96
N LEU A 175 9.01 -2.81 4.62
CA LEU A 175 8.07 -1.92 5.29
C LEU A 175 8.02 -0.55 4.59
N LEU A 176 6.82 -0.11 4.21
CA LEU A 176 6.57 1.24 3.74
C LEU A 176 5.96 2.08 4.85
N ASN A 177 6.58 3.20 5.18
CA ASN A 177 6.16 4.16 6.21
C ASN A 177 6.09 3.60 7.64
N ALA A 178 6.87 2.56 7.93
CA ALA A 178 7.08 2.05 9.27
C ALA A 178 8.57 1.76 9.49
N ASP A 179 8.98 1.74 10.74
CA ASP A 179 10.35 1.47 11.17
C ASP A 179 10.38 0.27 12.11
N TYR A 180 11.19 -0.71 11.79
CA TYR A 180 11.38 -1.88 12.61
C TYR A 180 12.80 -2.43 12.46
N ASP A 181 13.60 -2.28 13.49
CA ASP A 181 14.99 -2.75 13.50
C ASP A 181 15.03 -4.25 13.81
N TYR A 182 15.14 -5.05 12.75
CA TYR A 182 15.27 -6.49 12.84
C TYR A 182 16.01 -7.04 11.60
N PRO A 183 16.84 -8.11 11.74
CA PRO A 183 17.50 -8.72 10.58
C PRO A 183 16.53 -9.10 9.47
N ASN A 184 16.92 -8.85 8.20
CA ASN A 184 16.14 -9.12 7.01
C ASN A 184 14.80 -8.35 6.92
N VAL A 185 14.67 -7.24 7.69
CA VAL A 185 13.59 -6.26 7.57
C VAL A 185 14.16 -4.96 7.02
N TYR A 186 13.52 -4.41 6.00
CA TYR A 186 13.96 -3.21 5.27
C TYR A 186 12.87 -2.16 5.26
N CYS A 187 13.18 -0.95 5.67
CA CYS A 187 12.23 0.13 5.88
C CYS A 187 12.49 1.28 4.91
N THR A 188 11.45 1.76 4.25
CA THR A 188 11.47 3.00 3.47
C THR A 188 10.34 3.90 3.94
N LEU A 189 10.68 5.10 4.43
CA LEU A 189 9.71 5.98 5.08
C LEU A 189 9.97 7.45 4.82
N CYS A 190 8.93 8.27 5.02
CA CYS A 190 9.03 9.72 5.10
C CYS A 190 9.36 10.14 6.54
N ASP A 191 10.09 11.23 6.70
CA ASP A 191 10.28 11.89 8.00
C ASP A 191 9.01 12.68 8.34
N ASP A 192 8.01 11.94 8.83
CA ASP A 192 6.71 12.48 9.22
C ASP A 192 6.81 13.48 10.38
N TYR A 193 7.77 13.27 11.30
CA TYR A 193 8.03 14.18 12.41
C TYR A 193 8.47 15.55 11.89
N LYS A 194 9.51 15.59 11.07
CA LYS A 194 10.05 16.81 10.50
C LYS A 194 9.01 17.50 9.62
N SER A 195 8.29 16.76 8.82
CA SER A 195 7.30 17.28 7.88
C SER A 195 6.15 18.02 8.59
N ILE A 196 5.60 17.45 9.68
CA ILE A 196 4.54 18.12 10.46
C ILE A 196 5.10 19.25 11.32
N LEU A 197 6.33 19.11 11.83
CA LEU A 197 7.01 20.21 12.53
C LEU A 197 7.11 21.44 11.63
N GLU A 198 7.64 21.29 10.42
CA GLU A 198 7.79 22.37 9.44
C GLU A 198 6.45 22.94 8.98
N ALA A 199 5.44 22.08 8.73
CA ALA A 199 4.09 22.51 8.37
C ALA A 199 3.45 23.38 9.47
N THR A 200 3.59 22.98 10.74
CA THR A 200 3.06 23.73 11.89
C THR A 200 3.78 25.06 12.07
N GLN A 201 5.12 25.05 11.93
CA GLN A 201 5.92 26.30 12.00
C GLN A 201 5.56 27.26 10.87
N THR A 202 5.23 26.75 9.68
CA THR A 202 4.77 27.56 8.55
C THR A 202 3.47 28.30 8.90
N LEU A 203 2.50 27.65 9.54
CA LEU A 203 1.29 28.34 10.00
C LEU A 203 1.61 29.41 11.05
N PHE A 204 2.50 29.15 11.99
CA PHE A 204 2.90 30.15 12.98
C PHE A 204 3.58 31.35 12.32
N ALA A 205 4.46 31.14 11.34
CA ALA A 205 5.14 32.19 10.61
C ALA A 205 4.18 33.03 9.76
N SER A 206 3.05 32.46 9.29
CA SER A 206 2.00 33.17 8.57
C SER A 206 1.06 34.01 9.46
N GLY A 207 1.32 34.05 10.77
CA GLY A 207 0.54 34.83 11.72
C GLY A 207 -0.64 34.08 12.35
N ILE A 208 -0.78 32.78 12.12
CA ILE A 208 -1.75 31.94 12.80
C ILE A 208 -1.32 31.71 14.25
N HIS A 209 -2.22 31.86 15.19
CA HIS A 209 -1.90 31.82 16.61
C HIS A 209 -2.29 30.51 17.28
N ASN A 210 -3.43 29.96 16.93
CA ASN A 210 -4.03 28.80 17.56
C ASN A 210 -4.21 27.67 16.56
N VAL A 211 -3.12 26.94 16.31
CA VAL A 211 -3.11 25.82 15.36
C VAL A 211 -3.63 24.57 16.05
N LEU A 212 -4.73 24.01 15.56
CA LEU A 212 -5.24 22.71 15.96
C LEU A 212 -4.60 21.61 15.10
N TYR A 213 -4.18 20.53 15.72
CA TYR A 213 -3.74 19.33 15.02
C TYR A 213 -4.87 18.31 14.96
N LEU A 214 -5.32 17.96 13.77
CA LEU A 214 -6.39 17.01 13.54
C LEU A 214 -5.82 15.71 12.97
N TYR A 215 -6.03 14.58 13.66
CA TYR A 215 -5.47 13.29 13.26
C TYR A 215 -6.45 12.15 13.50
N ASN A 216 -6.27 11.04 12.76
CA ASN A 216 -7.14 9.87 12.77
C ASN A 216 -6.39 8.53 12.85
N SER A 217 -5.09 8.56 13.16
CA SER A 217 -4.28 7.36 13.26
C SER A 217 -3.28 7.44 14.41
N GLN A 218 -3.17 6.35 15.16
CA GLN A 218 -2.17 6.13 16.21
C GLN A 218 -1.10 5.12 15.77
N SER A 219 -0.96 4.91 14.46
CA SER A 219 0.10 4.09 13.89
C SER A 219 1.49 4.75 14.06
N TYR A 220 2.56 4.04 13.74
CA TYR A 220 3.92 4.57 13.78
C TYR A 220 4.02 5.98 13.13
N SER A 221 3.55 6.13 11.88
CA SER A 221 3.54 7.41 11.18
C SER A 221 2.65 8.45 11.89
N GLY A 222 1.46 8.05 12.36
CA GLY A 222 0.55 8.93 13.07
C GLY A 222 1.16 9.51 14.35
N LEU A 223 1.85 8.69 15.14
CA LEU A 223 2.55 9.12 16.36
C LEU A 223 3.76 10.02 16.06
N LYS A 224 4.51 9.75 14.97
CA LYS A 224 5.61 10.64 14.53
C LYS A 224 5.08 11.99 14.11
N LYS A 225 3.98 12.06 13.38
CA LYS A 225 3.29 13.31 13.00
C LYS A 225 2.84 14.09 14.24
N LEU A 226 2.19 13.43 15.20
CA LEU A 226 1.77 14.05 16.46
C LEU A 226 2.95 14.63 17.23
N SER A 227 4.05 13.87 17.31
CA SER A 227 5.29 14.33 17.97
C SER A 227 5.90 15.54 17.26
N GLY A 228 5.83 15.61 15.92
CA GLY A 228 6.28 16.77 15.13
C GLY A 228 5.46 18.03 15.45
N TYR A 229 4.14 17.90 15.55
CA TYR A 229 3.26 19.00 15.98
C TYR A 229 3.61 19.49 17.40
N GLN A 230 3.75 18.58 18.35
CA GLN A 230 4.13 18.91 19.72
C GLN A 230 5.47 19.65 19.80
N ALA A 231 6.45 19.18 19.02
CA ALA A 231 7.76 19.83 18.95
C ALA A 231 7.68 21.26 18.36
N ALA A 232 6.84 21.48 17.35
CA ALA A 232 6.63 22.83 16.78
C ALA A 232 6.04 23.81 17.83
N ILE A 233 5.09 23.37 18.64
CA ILE A 233 4.54 24.16 19.76
C ILE A 233 5.64 24.52 20.75
N LEU A 234 6.43 23.54 21.20
CA LEU A 234 7.50 23.74 22.19
C LEU A 234 8.58 24.71 21.65
N GLN A 235 8.99 24.55 20.39
CA GLN A 235 9.99 25.42 19.75
C GLN A 235 9.48 26.86 19.54
N SER A 236 8.17 27.04 19.41
CA SER A 236 7.56 28.37 19.26
C SER A 236 7.42 29.15 20.58
N SER A 237 7.88 28.59 21.70
CA SER A 237 7.71 29.14 23.05
C SER A 237 6.23 29.34 23.44
N ARG A 238 5.31 28.66 22.78
CA ARG A 238 3.88 28.67 23.11
C ARG A 238 3.57 27.60 24.16
N PRO A 239 2.58 27.80 25.01
CA PRO A 239 2.16 26.77 25.96
C PRO A 239 1.56 25.59 25.17
N PHE A 240 2.06 24.39 25.44
CA PHE A 240 1.42 23.18 24.91
C PHE A 240 0.06 22.98 25.61
N ARG A 241 -0.98 22.90 24.80
CA ARG A 241 -2.35 22.64 25.25
C ARG A 241 -2.83 21.34 24.61
N PRO A 242 -2.95 20.24 25.39
CA PRO A 242 -3.30 18.92 24.85
C PRO A 242 -4.62 18.91 24.07
N GLU A 243 -5.56 19.80 24.45
CA GLU A 243 -6.86 19.95 23.80
C GLU A 243 -6.80 20.47 22.35
N PHE A 244 -5.62 20.91 21.89
CA PHE A 244 -5.40 21.29 20.49
C PHE A 244 -4.93 20.12 19.60
N ALA A 245 -4.64 18.95 20.17
CA ALA A 245 -4.38 17.72 19.43
C ALA A 245 -5.63 16.83 19.47
N GLN A 246 -6.43 16.88 18.40
CA GLN A 246 -7.75 16.26 18.34
C GLN A 246 -7.74 14.99 17.51
N TYR A 247 -8.08 13.87 18.15
CA TYR A 247 -8.21 12.58 17.50
C TYR A 247 -9.63 12.37 16.96
N TYR A 248 -9.76 12.30 15.64
CA TYR A 248 -11.01 11.98 14.99
C TYR A 248 -11.16 10.46 14.86
N ASN A 249 -12.14 9.89 15.53
CA ASN A 249 -12.46 8.47 15.56
C ASN A 249 -13.72 8.13 14.73
N GLY A 250 -14.14 9.03 13.83
CA GLY A 250 -15.30 8.80 12.95
C GLY A 250 -14.94 8.10 11.65
N GLU A 251 -15.94 7.98 10.80
CA GLU A 251 -15.79 7.46 9.44
C GLU A 251 -14.86 8.35 8.61
N ARG A 252 -13.77 7.79 8.08
CA ARG A 252 -12.67 8.53 7.46
C ARG A 252 -13.09 9.34 6.24
N GLU A 253 -14.03 8.84 5.44
CA GLU A 253 -14.47 9.48 4.20
C GLU A 253 -15.68 10.40 4.40
N ASN A 254 -16.23 10.48 5.61
CA ASN A 254 -17.38 11.30 5.91
C ASN A 254 -16.97 12.74 6.22
N ILE A 255 -16.83 13.53 5.15
CA ILE A 255 -16.42 14.96 5.23
C ILE A 255 -17.38 15.79 6.07
N ASP A 256 -18.69 15.48 6.05
CA ASP A 256 -19.68 16.16 6.88
C ASP A 256 -19.45 15.90 8.36
N ALA A 257 -19.21 14.65 8.74
CA ALA A 257 -18.94 14.27 10.11
C ALA A 257 -17.63 14.89 10.65
N ILE A 258 -16.60 15.04 9.81
CA ILE A 258 -15.37 15.76 10.20
C ILE A 258 -15.68 17.23 10.48
N ALA A 259 -16.49 17.90 9.63
CA ALA A 259 -16.87 19.28 9.83
C ALA A 259 -17.75 19.45 11.09
N ASP A 260 -18.65 18.50 11.38
CA ASP A 260 -19.46 18.47 12.61
C ASP A 260 -18.59 18.31 13.86
N PHE A 261 -17.58 17.43 13.80
CA PHE A 261 -16.61 17.24 14.88
C PHE A 261 -15.84 18.54 15.19
N LEU A 262 -15.36 19.25 14.17
CA LEU A 262 -14.68 20.54 14.35
C LEU A 262 -15.65 21.61 14.91
N THR A 263 -16.92 21.57 14.53
CA THR A 263 -17.95 22.46 15.09
C THR A 263 -18.13 22.20 16.59
N GLN A 264 -18.21 20.93 17.01
CA GLN A 264 -18.32 20.56 18.43
C GLN A 264 -17.10 20.99 19.24
N ILE A 265 -15.87 20.84 18.69
CA ILE A 265 -14.64 21.33 19.32
C ILE A 265 -14.72 22.85 19.56
N ASN A 266 -15.12 23.61 18.55
CA ASN A 266 -15.24 25.06 18.67
C ASN A 266 -16.33 25.45 19.68
N GLU A 267 -17.47 24.79 19.70
CA GLU A 267 -18.56 25.01 20.63
C GLU A 267 -18.20 24.63 22.08
N SER A 268 -17.21 23.73 22.27
CA SER A 268 -16.68 23.43 23.61
C SER A 268 -15.76 24.52 24.17
N GLY A 269 -15.52 25.60 23.41
CA GLY A 269 -14.70 26.73 23.83
C GLY A 269 -13.25 26.68 23.35
N ILE A 270 -12.87 25.70 22.56
CA ILE A 270 -11.53 25.62 21.94
C ILE A 270 -11.54 26.46 20.65
N CYS A 271 -11.00 27.68 20.74
CA CYS A 271 -10.90 28.61 19.62
C CYS A 271 -9.59 28.39 18.87
N PHE A 272 -9.67 28.11 17.58
CA PHE A 272 -8.54 27.91 16.69
C PHE A 272 -8.72 28.68 15.37
N ASP A 273 -7.62 29.16 14.79
CA ASP A 273 -7.56 29.97 13.57
C ASP A 273 -6.76 29.28 12.45
N GLY A 274 -6.29 28.05 12.71
CA GLY A 274 -5.64 27.21 11.71
C GLY A 274 -5.63 25.74 12.08
N ILE A 275 -5.48 24.89 11.09
CA ILE A 275 -5.42 23.42 11.23
C ILE A 275 -4.23 22.86 10.44
N VAL A 276 -3.46 21.98 11.10
CA VAL A 276 -2.63 20.99 10.44
C VAL A 276 -3.32 19.63 10.56
N ALA A 277 -3.67 19.04 9.43
CA ALA A 277 -4.35 17.75 9.38
C ALA A 277 -3.37 16.62 9.01
N SER A 278 -3.53 15.46 9.62
CA SER A 278 -2.66 14.29 9.36
C SER A 278 -2.84 13.67 7.98
N ASP A 279 -3.93 14.01 7.27
CA ASP A 279 -4.18 13.69 5.87
C ASP A 279 -5.06 14.75 5.18
N ASP A 280 -5.15 14.68 3.84
CA ASP A 280 -5.92 15.64 3.05
C ASP A 280 -7.43 15.50 3.24
N VAL A 281 -7.94 14.32 3.58
CA VAL A 281 -9.38 14.10 3.80
C VAL A 281 -9.85 14.86 5.02
N LEU A 282 -9.09 14.81 6.13
CA LEU A 282 -9.33 15.61 7.32
C LEU A 282 -9.25 17.12 7.04
N ALA A 283 -8.27 17.54 6.21
CA ALA A 283 -8.12 18.93 5.79
C ALA A 283 -9.32 19.41 4.96
N ILE A 284 -9.90 18.58 4.10
CA ILE A 284 -11.12 18.89 3.35
C ILE A 284 -12.32 19.04 4.30
N GLY A 285 -12.41 18.20 5.33
CA GLY A 285 -13.40 18.37 6.40
C GLY A 285 -13.26 19.72 7.11
N ALA A 286 -12.02 20.17 7.34
CA ALA A 286 -11.76 21.51 7.90
C ALA A 286 -12.16 22.63 6.93
N MET A 287 -11.93 22.49 5.63
CA MET A 287 -12.43 23.45 4.63
C MET A 287 -13.95 23.54 4.64
N LYS A 288 -14.63 22.39 4.78
CA LYS A 288 -16.09 22.36 4.89
C LYS A 288 -16.59 23.03 6.18
N TYR A 289 -15.89 22.82 7.29
CA TYR A 289 -16.15 23.56 8.54
C TYR A 289 -16.03 25.06 8.34
N CYS A 290 -14.94 25.55 7.74
CA CYS A 290 -14.75 26.98 7.44
C CYS A 290 -15.90 27.54 6.60
N LYS A 291 -16.29 26.83 5.54
CA LYS A 291 -17.43 27.23 4.68
C LYS A 291 -18.74 27.35 5.47
N ARG A 292 -19.03 26.42 6.39
CA ARG A 292 -20.24 26.47 7.24
C ARG A 292 -20.22 27.63 8.24
N LYS A 293 -19.04 28.01 8.71
CA LYS A 293 -18.85 29.14 9.65
C LYS A 293 -18.63 30.47 8.93
N ASN A 294 -18.70 30.51 7.58
CA ASN A 294 -18.39 31.68 6.73
C ASN A 294 -17.01 32.29 7.00
N LEU A 295 -16.02 31.45 7.30
CA LEU A 295 -14.62 31.84 7.45
C LEU A 295 -13.93 31.82 6.08
N SER A 296 -13.21 32.88 5.75
CA SER A 296 -12.39 32.98 4.55
C SER A 296 -11.09 32.18 4.71
N VAL A 297 -10.77 31.33 3.74
CA VAL A 297 -9.51 30.59 3.67
C VAL A 297 -8.74 31.17 2.49
N PRO A 298 -7.52 31.71 2.68
CA PRO A 298 -6.67 31.63 3.86
C PRO A 298 -6.75 32.84 4.84
N ASP A 299 -7.63 33.83 4.62
CA ASP A 299 -7.56 35.12 5.31
C ASP A 299 -7.98 35.06 6.78
N ASP A 300 -9.05 34.36 7.10
CA ASP A 300 -9.52 34.16 8.47
C ASP A 300 -8.98 32.88 9.09
N PHE A 301 -8.66 31.89 8.25
CA PHE A 301 -8.35 30.55 8.69
C PHE A 301 -7.39 29.85 7.72
N ALA A 302 -6.31 29.24 8.21
CA ALA A 302 -5.35 28.55 7.37
C ALA A 302 -5.37 27.02 7.59
N ILE A 303 -5.16 26.27 6.51
CA ILE A 303 -5.26 24.80 6.53
C ILE A 303 -4.07 24.19 5.79
N ILE A 304 -3.42 23.20 6.43
CA ILE A 304 -2.42 22.34 5.80
C ILE A 304 -2.87 20.88 5.93
N GLY A 305 -2.87 20.17 4.81
CA GLY A 305 -3.11 18.73 4.71
C GLY A 305 -1.82 17.92 4.64
N TYR A 306 -1.94 16.64 4.38
CA TYR A 306 -0.84 15.68 4.25
C TYR A 306 -1.16 14.62 3.20
N ASN A 307 -0.15 14.13 2.50
CA ASN A 307 -0.12 13.17 1.38
C ASN A 307 -0.14 13.80 -0.01
N ASN A 308 -0.42 15.10 -0.18
CA ASN A 308 -0.51 15.77 -1.48
C ASN A 308 -1.32 14.94 -2.50
N SER A 309 -2.48 14.46 -2.05
CA SER A 309 -3.38 13.65 -2.85
C SER A 309 -4.01 14.44 -4.00
N LEU A 310 -4.64 13.75 -4.95
CA LEU A 310 -5.39 14.41 -6.01
C LEU A 310 -6.46 15.37 -5.43
N LEU A 311 -7.06 15.02 -4.32
CA LEU A 311 -8.06 15.84 -3.65
C LEU A 311 -7.51 17.23 -3.27
N ALA A 312 -6.25 17.32 -2.85
CA ALA A 312 -5.62 18.59 -2.48
C ALA A 312 -5.60 19.60 -3.63
N SER A 313 -5.45 19.14 -4.87
CA SER A 313 -5.47 20.00 -6.07
C SER A 313 -6.87 20.28 -6.59
N CYS A 314 -7.87 19.48 -6.21
CA CYS A 314 -9.27 19.64 -6.65
C CYS A 314 -10.09 20.55 -5.73
N CYS A 315 -9.56 20.94 -4.58
CA CYS A 315 -10.24 21.86 -3.66
C CYS A 315 -10.26 23.31 -4.19
N GLU A 316 -11.20 24.12 -3.68
CA GLU A 316 -11.27 25.55 -3.94
C GLU A 316 -11.40 26.30 -2.60
N PRO A 317 -10.37 27.07 -2.20
CA PRO A 317 -9.03 27.18 -2.81
C PRO A 317 -8.22 25.86 -2.77
N PRO A 318 -7.21 25.66 -3.67
CA PRO A 318 -6.39 24.45 -3.66
C PRO A 318 -5.65 24.29 -2.33
N LEU A 319 -5.65 23.06 -1.80
CA LEU A 319 -5.13 22.75 -0.46
C LEU A 319 -3.60 22.70 -0.43
N THR A 320 -2.98 23.50 0.44
CA THR A 320 -1.57 23.33 0.85
C THR A 320 -1.43 21.99 1.55
N SER A 321 -0.49 21.16 1.12
CA SER A 321 -0.35 19.81 1.64
C SER A 321 1.10 19.36 1.63
N VAL A 322 1.49 18.54 2.59
CA VAL A 322 2.80 17.90 2.62
C VAL A 322 2.83 16.75 1.60
N ASP A 323 3.78 16.79 0.69
CA ASP A 323 4.10 15.70 -0.23
C ASP A 323 5.14 14.77 0.41
N SER A 324 4.74 13.55 0.70
CA SER A 324 5.65 12.51 1.19
C SER A 324 6.50 11.87 0.08
N HIS A 325 6.36 12.30 -1.16
CA HIS A 325 7.00 11.72 -2.34
C HIS A 325 6.73 10.21 -2.50
N LEU A 326 5.45 9.80 -2.38
CA LEU A 326 5.02 8.41 -2.34
C LEU A 326 5.60 7.55 -3.48
N HIS A 327 5.64 8.07 -4.71
CA HIS A 327 6.23 7.35 -5.83
C HIS A 327 7.73 7.06 -5.61
N THR A 328 8.47 8.03 -5.08
CA THR A 328 9.91 7.88 -4.77
C THR A 328 10.12 6.85 -3.65
N LEU A 329 9.27 6.88 -2.61
CA LEU A 329 9.29 5.89 -1.52
C LEU A 329 9.07 4.48 -2.06
N CYS A 330 8.04 4.27 -2.88
CA CYS A 330 7.74 2.98 -3.50
C CYS A 330 8.87 2.51 -4.42
N SER A 331 9.45 3.42 -5.22
CA SER A 331 10.57 3.11 -6.12
C SER A 331 11.81 2.68 -5.34
N GLN A 332 12.14 3.39 -4.26
CA GLN A 332 13.26 3.01 -3.40
C GLN A 332 13.02 1.68 -2.71
N LEU A 333 11.80 1.44 -2.20
CA LEU A 333 11.44 0.18 -1.54
C LEU A 333 11.62 -1.02 -2.49
N VAL A 334 11.09 -0.93 -3.71
CA VAL A 334 11.22 -1.99 -4.71
C VAL A 334 12.67 -2.14 -5.17
N LYS A 335 13.41 -1.03 -5.35
CA LYS A 335 14.85 -1.08 -5.66
C LYS A 335 15.64 -1.81 -4.57
N THR A 336 15.35 -1.53 -3.31
CA THR A 336 15.98 -2.22 -2.18
C THR A 336 15.63 -3.71 -2.22
N LEU A 337 14.36 -4.06 -2.44
CA LEU A 337 13.93 -5.45 -2.58
C LEU A 337 14.66 -6.18 -3.71
N MET A 338 14.74 -5.59 -4.90
CA MET A 338 15.45 -6.20 -6.04
C MET A 338 16.95 -6.44 -5.74
N GLY A 339 17.58 -5.49 -5.03
CA GLY A 339 18.97 -5.65 -4.57
C GLY A 339 19.10 -6.84 -3.61
N VAL A 340 18.24 -6.92 -2.60
CA VAL A 340 18.22 -8.01 -1.61
C VAL A 340 18.00 -9.37 -2.28
N LEU A 341 17.02 -9.47 -3.20
CA LEU A 341 16.75 -10.72 -3.94
C LEU A 341 17.87 -11.11 -4.91
N SER A 342 18.80 -10.19 -5.20
CA SER A 342 20.00 -10.41 -6.00
C SER A 342 21.27 -10.57 -5.16
N ASP A 343 21.12 -10.86 -3.86
CA ASP A 343 22.21 -11.02 -2.89
C ASP A 343 23.14 -9.79 -2.77
N GLN A 344 22.62 -8.58 -3.03
CA GLN A 344 23.33 -7.32 -2.84
C GLN A 344 23.14 -6.83 -1.40
N GLU A 345 24.18 -6.23 -0.83
CA GLU A 345 24.06 -5.53 0.44
C GLU A 345 23.27 -4.24 0.25
N MET A 346 22.13 -4.13 0.94
CA MET A 346 21.24 -2.99 0.85
C MET A 346 21.03 -2.35 2.23
N PRO A 347 20.84 -1.01 2.30
CA PRO A 347 20.54 -0.36 3.57
C PRO A 347 19.20 -0.85 4.12
N GLN A 348 19.18 -1.21 5.40
CA GLN A 348 17.96 -1.66 6.07
C GLN A 348 16.93 -0.53 6.25
N LYS A 349 17.39 0.73 6.24
CA LYS A 349 16.50 1.89 6.45
C LYS A 349 16.88 3.04 5.53
N VAL A 350 15.88 3.58 4.84
CA VAL A 350 15.99 4.79 4.01
C VAL A 350 14.87 5.76 4.39
N ILE A 351 15.24 7.00 4.71
CA ILE A 351 14.31 8.04 5.13
C ILE A 351 14.38 9.19 4.11
N PHE A 352 13.22 9.64 3.64
CA PHE A 352 13.08 10.82 2.78
C PHE A 352 12.45 11.97 3.56
N SER A 353 12.81 13.20 3.25
CA SER A 353 12.11 14.38 3.76
C SER A 353 10.84 14.61 2.95
N GLY A 354 9.74 14.95 3.62
CA GLY A 354 8.55 15.48 2.95
C GLY A 354 8.81 16.92 2.45
N GLU A 355 7.97 17.38 1.54
CA GLU A 355 8.00 18.73 0.98
C GLU A 355 6.64 19.40 1.13
N LEU A 356 6.59 20.60 1.69
CA LEU A 356 5.35 21.36 1.77
C LEU A 356 5.01 22.00 0.42
N LYS A 357 3.95 21.55 -0.22
CA LYS A 357 3.40 22.12 -1.46
C LYS A 357 2.44 23.25 -1.10
N MET A 358 2.97 24.48 -1.10
CA MET A 358 2.20 25.69 -0.83
C MET A 358 1.14 25.93 -1.92
N ARG A 359 -0.11 26.21 -1.48
CA ARG A 359 -1.26 26.50 -2.35
C ARG A 359 -2.16 27.55 -1.72
N GLY A 360 -3.44 27.56 -2.09
CA GLY A 360 -4.41 28.60 -1.73
C GLY A 360 -4.92 28.58 -0.31
N THR A 361 -4.72 27.52 0.49
CA THR A 361 -5.23 27.46 1.87
C THR A 361 -4.27 27.99 2.93
N THR A 362 -3.14 28.54 2.51
CA THR A 362 -2.18 29.23 3.39
C THR A 362 -1.74 30.54 2.75
N ARG A 363 -1.44 31.54 3.60
CA ARG A 363 -0.91 32.81 3.12
C ARG A 363 0.51 32.63 2.57
N SER A 364 0.83 33.32 1.48
CA SER A 364 2.22 33.50 1.03
C SER A 364 2.95 34.43 2.00
N PHE A 365 4.22 34.17 2.24
CA PHE A 365 5.11 35.03 3.04
C PHE A 365 5.69 36.13 2.17
#